data_645f692b760cbe127dff5e1ef562f278
#
_entry.id   645f692b760cbe127dff5e1ef562f278
#
_cell.length_a   1.000
_cell.length_b   1.000
_cell.length_c   1.000
_cell.angle_alpha   90.00
_cell.angle_beta   90.00
_cell.angle_gamma   90.00
#
_symmetry.space_group_name_H-M   'P 1'
#
loop_
_entity.id
_entity.type
_entity.pdbx_description
1 polymer ?
#
loop_
_entity_poly.entity_id
_entity_poly.type
_entity_poly.pdbx_seq_one_letter_code
_entity_poly.pdbx_strand_id
1 'polypeptide(L)'
;YMGLVLFLGIVIGIAGVIFNKGLLNINKFYSLSIFKNDFMRIAFALVVAGFLGYGFPAVLGGGNDLINSLYELPLSIQVFALLLVGKFLFTLISYGCGTPGGFFLPMLVLGALCGGCVGIILISNGIISEYYLTNIIVISMAAFFAASVHSPVTGTILIMEMTASYEHLLVLCTASMIALVTAQLLGGQPIYDTLLKRSLQQNCDEIPASERRNVLELTVASGSVVDGKYIGRIAWPDHVALVDIKRGTDQIIPDYHTRLCAGDY
;
A
#
# COMPACT_ATOMS: atom_id res chain seq x y z
N TYR A 1 11.36 25.87 -12.92
CA TYR A 1 10.33 24.80 -12.79
C TYR A 1 10.87 23.53 -12.14
N MET A 2 12.09 23.05 -12.46
CA MET A 2 12.68 21.83 -11.84
C MET A 2 12.84 21.93 -10.32
N GLY A 3 13.23 23.11 -9.79
CA GLY A 3 13.30 23.31 -8.34
C GLY A 3 11.96 23.17 -7.62
N LEU A 4 10.86 23.56 -8.25
CA LEU A 4 9.51 23.38 -7.72
C LEU A 4 9.12 21.90 -7.67
N VAL A 5 9.44 21.15 -8.71
CA VAL A 5 9.18 19.69 -8.77
C VAL A 5 9.96 18.95 -7.68
N LEU A 6 11.22 19.35 -7.45
CA LEU A 6 12.05 18.80 -6.38
C LEU A 6 11.46 19.11 -5.00
N PHE A 7 11.09 20.38 -4.76
CA PHE A 7 10.44 20.79 -3.51
C PHE A 7 9.13 20.02 -3.27
N LEU A 8 8.28 19.91 -4.30
CA LEU A 8 7.03 19.20 -4.24
C LEU A 8 7.24 17.71 -3.92
N GLY A 9 8.19 17.05 -4.62
CA GLY A 9 8.53 15.65 -4.36
C GLY A 9 8.98 15.40 -2.93
N ILE A 10 9.78 16.30 -2.34
CA ILE A 10 10.20 16.18 -0.95
C ILE A 10 9.01 16.32 0.01
N VAL A 11 8.20 17.37 -0.13
CA VAL A 11 7.06 17.64 0.77
C VAL A 11 6.06 16.48 0.69
N ILE A 12 5.72 16.03 -0.51
CA ILE A 12 4.78 14.94 -0.71
C ILE A 12 5.38 13.59 -0.25
N GLY A 13 6.69 13.39 -0.43
CA GLY A 13 7.38 12.23 0.11
C GLY A 13 7.26 12.11 1.63
N ILE A 14 7.43 13.23 2.35
CA ILE A 14 7.22 13.30 3.81
C ILE A 14 5.77 12.95 4.16
N ALA A 15 4.79 13.52 3.44
CA ALA A 15 3.38 13.26 3.66
C ALA A 15 3.03 11.76 3.46
N GLY A 16 3.60 11.10 2.45
CA GLY A 16 3.46 9.66 2.23
C GLY A 16 3.98 8.81 3.39
N VAL A 17 5.15 9.17 3.95
CA VAL A 17 5.70 8.49 5.14
C VAL A 17 4.80 8.67 6.36
N ILE A 18 4.25 9.87 6.57
CA ILE A 18 3.31 10.15 7.67
C ILE A 18 2.05 9.28 7.50
N PHE A 19 1.53 9.18 6.29
CA PHE A 19 0.39 8.33 5.99
C PHE A 19 0.66 6.86 6.28
N ASN A 20 1.77 6.31 5.79
CA ASN A 20 2.15 4.92 6.03
C ASN A 20 2.30 4.63 7.54
N LYS A 21 3.01 5.50 8.27
CA LYS A 21 3.14 5.38 9.73
C LYS A 21 1.78 5.45 10.43
N GLY A 22 0.90 6.34 10.00
CA GLY A 22 -0.46 6.46 10.52
C GLY A 22 -1.24 5.16 10.32
N LEU A 23 -1.25 4.63 9.09
CA LEU A 23 -1.96 3.41 8.73
C LEU A 23 -1.44 2.17 9.48
N LEU A 24 -0.13 2.10 9.66
CA LEU A 24 0.50 1.01 10.41
C LEU A 24 0.24 1.09 11.93
N ASN A 25 0.05 2.28 12.47
CA ASN A 25 -0.17 2.49 13.91
C ASN A 25 -1.66 2.47 14.32
N ILE A 26 -2.59 2.59 13.37
CA ILE A 26 -4.03 2.63 13.70
C ILE A 26 -4.49 1.36 14.42
N ASN A 27 -3.87 0.22 14.15
CA ASN A 27 -4.17 -1.03 14.83
C ASN A 27 -3.92 -0.97 16.34
N LYS A 28 -2.96 -0.14 16.79
CA LYS A 28 -2.74 0.10 18.22
C LYS A 28 -3.92 0.82 18.87
N PHE A 29 -4.57 1.72 18.14
CA PHE A 29 -5.80 2.38 18.60
C PHE A 29 -6.93 1.37 18.76
N TYR A 30 -7.11 0.47 17.77
CA TYR A 30 -8.13 -0.57 17.81
C TYR A 30 -7.78 -1.76 18.75
N SER A 31 -6.58 -1.81 19.32
CA SER A 31 -6.22 -2.79 20.36
C SER A 31 -6.69 -2.38 21.77
N LEU A 32 -7.25 -1.18 21.94
CA LEU A 32 -7.85 -0.72 23.20
C LEU A 32 -9.01 -1.64 23.63
N SER A 33 -9.18 -1.78 24.91
CA SER A 33 -10.17 -2.68 25.55
C SER A 33 -11.61 -2.50 25.06
N ILE A 34 -11.97 -1.28 24.61
CA ILE A 34 -13.27 -0.92 24.08
C ILE A 34 -13.53 -1.60 22.72
N PHE A 35 -12.49 -1.83 21.94
CA PHE A 35 -12.56 -2.37 20.58
C PHE A 35 -12.25 -3.87 20.48
N LYS A 36 -12.48 -4.64 21.56
CA LYS A 36 -12.26 -6.10 21.54
C LYS A 36 -13.17 -6.85 20.57
N ASN A 37 -14.39 -6.35 20.36
CA ASN A 37 -15.36 -6.96 19.45
C ASN A 37 -15.29 -6.29 18.09
N ASP A 38 -15.26 -7.07 17.02
CA ASP A 38 -15.26 -6.57 15.65
C ASP A 38 -16.47 -5.71 15.35
N PHE A 39 -17.65 -6.04 15.96
CA PHE A 39 -18.85 -5.23 15.87
C PHE A 39 -18.64 -3.79 16.37
N MET A 40 -17.92 -3.60 17.49
CA MET A 40 -17.65 -2.27 18.05
C MET A 40 -16.69 -1.45 17.16
N ARG A 41 -15.74 -2.10 16.51
CA ARG A 41 -14.81 -1.46 15.54
C ARG A 41 -15.60 -0.92 14.35
N ILE A 42 -16.45 -1.76 13.77
CA ILE A 42 -17.27 -1.40 12.61
C ILE A 42 -18.29 -0.32 12.99
N ALA A 43 -18.97 -0.47 14.13
CA ALA A 43 -19.96 0.50 14.62
C ALA A 43 -19.32 1.89 14.83
N PHE A 44 -18.11 1.95 15.41
CA PHE A 44 -17.38 3.20 15.57
C PHE A 44 -17.06 3.87 14.23
N ALA A 45 -16.54 3.10 13.25
CA ALA A 45 -16.26 3.64 11.92
C ALA A 45 -17.52 4.16 11.23
N LEU A 46 -18.66 3.46 11.36
CA LEU A 46 -19.96 3.88 10.80
C LEU A 46 -20.51 5.15 11.49
N VAL A 47 -20.37 5.27 12.81
CA VAL A 47 -20.79 6.48 13.54
C VAL A 47 -19.97 7.68 13.08
N VAL A 48 -18.64 7.52 12.96
CA VAL A 48 -17.76 8.59 12.43
C VAL A 48 -18.14 8.95 10.99
N ALA A 49 -18.41 7.94 10.13
CA ALA A 49 -18.88 8.18 8.78
C ALA A 49 -20.20 8.95 8.75
N GLY A 50 -21.15 8.63 9.65
CA GLY A 50 -22.43 9.34 9.76
C GLY A 50 -22.25 10.82 10.15
N PHE A 51 -21.40 11.12 11.13
CA PHE A 51 -21.09 12.50 11.50
C PHE A 51 -20.40 13.27 10.36
N LEU A 52 -19.43 12.66 9.70
CA LEU A 52 -18.76 13.26 8.55
C LEU A 52 -19.71 13.45 7.37
N GLY A 53 -20.63 12.49 7.16
CA GLY A 53 -21.64 12.57 6.10
C GLY A 53 -22.61 13.73 6.26
N TYR A 54 -22.91 14.10 7.51
CA TYR A 54 -23.76 15.25 7.80
C TYR A 54 -23.00 16.58 7.63
N GLY A 55 -21.76 16.67 8.12
CA GLY A 55 -20.98 17.92 8.11
C GLY A 55 -20.11 18.12 6.87
N PHE A 56 -19.47 17.05 6.41
CA PHE A 56 -18.47 17.09 5.32
C PHE A 56 -18.59 15.87 4.39
N PRO A 57 -19.68 15.76 3.61
CA PRO A 57 -19.92 14.58 2.76
C PRO A 57 -18.80 14.30 1.77
N ALA A 58 -18.06 15.32 1.31
CA ALA A 58 -16.95 15.19 0.38
C ALA A 58 -15.78 14.31 0.91
N VAL A 59 -15.67 14.13 2.22
CA VAL A 59 -14.62 13.30 2.84
C VAL A 59 -14.95 11.81 2.73
N LEU A 60 -16.23 11.44 2.57
CA LEU A 60 -16.69 10.06 2.51
C LEU A 60 -16.28 9.33 1.21
N GLY A 61 -16.47 8.03 1.22
CA GLY A 61 -16.21 7.16 0.06
C GLY A 61 -14.76 7.11 -0.39
N GLY A 62 -14.51 6.64 -1.59
CA GLY A 62 -13.19 6.56 -2.21
C GLY A 62 -12.57 7.93 -2.49
N GLY A 63 -13.41 8.94 -2.78
CA GLY A 63 -13.01 10.32 -3.03
C GLY A 63 -12.79 10.65 -4.51
N ASN A 64 -13.27 9.82 -5.43
CA ASN A 64 -13.22 10.14 -6.86
C ASN A 64 -14.00 11.43 -7.17
N ASP A 65 -15.19 11.57 -6.59
CA ASP A 65 -16.01 12.77 -6.71
C ASP A 65 -15.30 14.01 -6.14
N LEU A 66 -14.55 13.82 -5.05
CA LEU A 66 -13.75 14.89 -4.46
C LEU A 66 -12.64 15.34 -5.41
N ILE A 67 -11.90 14.42 -6.04
CA ILE A 67 -10.88 14.78 -7.04
C ILE A 67 -11.49 15.60 -8.17
N ASN A 68 -12.63 15.17 -8.69
CA ASN A 68 -13.32 15.85 -9.78
C ASN A 68 -13.84 17.23 -9.36
N SER A 69 -14.25 17.40 -8.12
CA SER A 69 -14.75 18.67 -7.60
C SER A 69 -13.65 19.63 -7.10
N LEU A 70 -12.40 19.19 -7.01
CA LEU A 70 -11.29 20.05 -6.54
C LEU A 70 -11.12 21.33 -7.39
N TYR A 71 -11.53 21.29 -8.67
CA TYR A 71 -11.47 22.43 -9.58
C TYR A 71 -12.57 23.47 -9.29
N GLU A 72 -13.67 23.06 -8.66
CA GLU A 72 -14.82 23.91 -8.34
C GLU A 72 -14.74 24.48 -6.91
N LEU A 73 -13.83 23.94 -6.11
CA LEU A 73 -13.66 24.39 -4.73
C LEU A 73 -13.02 25.78 -4.68
N PRO A 74 -13.43 26.62 -3.70
CA PRO A 74 -12.79 27.90 -3.50
C PRO A 74 -11.30 27.70 -3.17
N LEU A 75 -10.44 28.54 -3.75
CA LEU A 75 -8.99 28.54 -3.55
C LEU A 75 -8.64 28.98 -2.12
N SER A 76 -9.14 28.29 -1.13
CA SER A 76 -8.91 28.54 0.28
C SER A 76 -8.08 27.42 0.90
N ILE A 77 -6.92 27.79 1.45
CA ILE A 77 -6.06 26.83 2.14
C ILE A 77 -6.78 26.17 3.33
N GLN A 78 -7.70 26.88 3.97
CA GLN A 78 -8.48 26.35 5.10
C GLN A 78 -9.37 25.21 4.69
N VAL A 79 -10.03 25.30 3.52
CA VAL A 79 -10.91 24.25 2.98
C VAL A 79 -10.07 23.02 2.61
N PHE A 80 -8.98 23.21 1.88
CA PHE A 80 -8.09 22.11 1.49
C PHE A 80 -7.46 21.43 2.69
N ALA A 81 -6.99 22.17 3.68
CA ALA A 81 -6.41 21.62 4.90
C ALA A 81 -7.46 20.86 5.74
N LEU A 82 -8.67 21.38 5.85
CA LEU A 82 -9.76 20.69 6.55
C LEU A 82 -10.14 19.37 5.87
N LEU A 83 -10.27 19.38 4.55
CA LEU A 83 -10.54 18.18 3.75
C LEU A 83 -9.38 17.16 3.86
N LEU A 84 -8.13 17.63 3.83
CA LEU A 84 -6.94 16.80 4.00
C LEU A 84 -6.95 16.09 5.35
N VAL A 85 -7.13 16.83 6.44
CA VAL A 85 -7.15 16.26 7.80
C VAL A 85 -8.35 15.31 7.95
N GLY A 86 -9.53 15.72 7.51
CA GLY A 86 -10.74 14.91 7.57
C GLY A 86 -10.59 13.61 6.78
N LYS A 87 -10.10 13.68 5.54
CA LYS A 87 -9.87 12.50 4.69
C LYS A 87 -8.80 11.58 5.27
N PHE A 88 -7.71 12.15 5.77
CA PHE A 88 -6.63 11.39 6.41
C PHE A 88 -7.16 10.60 7.61
N LEU A 89 -7.80 11.26 8.55
CA LEU A 89 -8.35 10.61 9.75
C LEU A 89 -9.42 9.57 9.41
N PHE A 90 -10.34 9.91 8.51
CA PHE A 90 -11.38 8.98 8.10
C PHE A 90 -10.82 7.73 7.41
N THR A 91 -9.81 7.90 6.55
CA THR A 91 -9.15 6.76 5.91
C THR A 91 -8.47 5.85 6.93
N LEU A 92 -7.79 6.41 7.94
CA LEU A 92 -7.17 5.63 9.00
C LEU A 92 -8.20 4.85 9.82
N ILE A 93 -9.29 5.53 10.22
CA ILE A 93 -10.36 4.92 11.03
C ILE A 93 -11.06 3.81 10.23
N SER A 94 -11.43 4.09 8.99
CA SER A 94 -12.14 3.16 8.12
C SER A 94 -11.29 1.93 7.79
N TYR A 95 -9.99 2.10 7.54
CA TYR A 95 -9.10 0.97 7.29
C TYR A 95 -8.83 0.15 8.57
N GLY A 96 -8.64 0.83 9.69
CA GLY A 96 -8.31 0.19 10.98
C GLY A 96 -9.45 -0.65 11.57
N CYS A 97 -10.71 -0.46 11.15
CA CYS A 97 -11.84 -1.24 11.68
C CYS A 97 -11.82 -2.73 11.25
N GLY A 98 -10.94 -3.10 10.30
CA GLY A 98 -10.73 -4.49 9.88
C GLY A 98 -11.72 -4.99 8.81
N THR A 99 -12.61 -4.14 8.31
CA THR A 99 -13.46 -4.51 7.17
C THR A 99 -12.64 -4.58 5.88
N PRO A 100 -12.92 -5.56 5.00
CA PRO A 100 -12.25 -5.63 3.71
C PRO A 100 -12.54 -4.35 2.91
N GLY A 101 -11.49 -3.63 2.54
CA GLY A 101 -11.57 -2.37 1.79
C GLY A 101 -10.21 -1.95 1.28
N GLY A 102 -10.21 -1.12 0.22
CA GLY A 102 -9.01 -0.57 -0.38
C GLY A 102 -8.73 0.84 0.11
N PHE A 103 -7.47 1.18 0.32
CA PHE A 103 -7.02 2.55 0.60
C PHE A 103 -6.35 3.23 -0.60
N PHE A 104 -6.40 2.58 -1.76
CA PHE A 104 -5.78 3.06 -2.99
C PHE A 104 -6.32 4.45 -3.43
N LEU A 105 -7.63 4.57 -3.67
CA LEU A 105 -8.24 5.85 -4.04
C LEU A 105 -8.09 6.93 -2.96
N PRO A 106 -8.37 6.64 -1.66
CA PRO A 106 -8.09 7.60 -0.59
C PRO A 106 -6.65 8.11 -0.56
N MET A 107 -5.68 7.27 -0.89
CA MET A 107 -4.26 7.65 -0.96
C MET A 107 -4.01 8.67 -2.09
N LEU A 108 -4.61 8.48 -3.27
CA LEU A 108 -4.52 9.43 -4.38
C LEU A 108 -5.17 10.76 -4.03
N VAL A 109 -6.33 10.73 -3.37
CA VAL A 109 -7.02 11.94 -2.88
C VAL A 109 -6.16 12.70 -1.87
N LEU A 110 -5.50 12.01 -0.95
CA LEU A 110 -4.58 12.64 -0.01
C LEU A 110 -3.42 13.32 -0.74
N GLY A 111 -2.87 12.67 -1.78
CA GLY A 111 -1.87 13.28 -2.66
C GLY A 111 -2.39 14.53 -3.35
N ALA A 112 -3.62 14.51 -3.89
CA ALA A 112 -4.27 15.64 -4.53
C ALA A 112 -4.47 16.82 -3.54
N LEU A 113 -4.98 16.54 -2.35
CA LEU A 113 -5.22 17.56 -1.31
C LEU A 113 -3.91 18.16 -0.78
N CYS A 114 -2.87 17.32 -0.54
CA CYS A 114 -1.54 17.82 -0.18
C CYS A 114 -0.98 18.74 -1.26
N GLY A 115 -1.07 18.31 -2.53
CA GLY A 115 -0.65 19.12 -3.68
C GLY A 115 -1.45 20.43 -3.79
N GLY A 116 -2.76 20.37 -3.56
CA GLY A 116 -3.62 21.54 -3.52
C GLY A 116 -3.22 22.54 -2.43
N CYS A 117 -2.95 22.08 -1.20
CA CYS A 117 -2.45 22.91 -0.12
C CYS A 117 -1.14 23.61 -0.51
N VAL A 118 -0.17 22.86 -1.03
CA VAL A 118 1.12 23.41 -1.47
C VAL A 118 0.91 24.40 -2.61
N GLY A 119 0.09 24.05 -3.60
CA GLY A 119 -0.22 24.88 -4.74
C GLY A 119 -0.84 26.22 -4.35
N ILE A 120 -1.83 26.21 -3.46
CA ILE A 120 -2.47 27.45 -2.95
C ILE A 120 -1.46 28.33 -2.21
N ILE A 121 -0.58 27.75 -1.39
CA ILE A 121 0.49 28.50 -0.72
C ILE A 121 1.42 29.17 -1.74
N LEU A 122 1.78 28.47 -2.80
CA LEU A 122 2.67 29.00 -3.84
C LEU A 122 1.98 30.11 -4.66
N ILE A 123 0.68 29.97 -4.92
CA ILE A 123 -0.14 30.99 -5.61
C ILE A 123 -0.26 32.25 -4.74
N SER A 124 -0.59 32.08 -3.45
CA SER A 124 -0.74 33.22 -2.52
C SER A 124 0.56 34.02 -2.34
N ASN A 125 1.71 33.38 -2.50
CA ASN A 125 3.02 34.04 -2.48
C ASN A 125 3.45 34.58 -3.86
N GLY A 126 2.61 34.47 -4.90
CA GLY A 126 2.92 34.97 -6.24
C GLY A 126 4.01 34.19 -6.99
N ILE A 127 4.35 32.99 -6.53
CA ILE A 127 5.41 32.15 -7.14
C ILE A 127 4.91 31.48 -8.41
N ILE A 128 3.62 31.10 -8.46
CA ILE A 128 2.98 30.42 -9.59
C ILE A 128 1.61 31.05 -9.86
N SER A 129 1.14 30.90 -11.13
CA SER A 129 -0.22 31.28 -11.52
C SER A 129 -1.22 30.16 -11.16
N GLU A 130 -2.48 30.53 -10.93
CA GLU A 130 -3.60 29.59 -10.68
C GLU A 130 -3.73 28.53 -11.76
N TYR A 131 -3.39 28.85 -13.00
CA TYR A 131 -3.41 27.93 -14.13
C TYR A 131 -2.61 26.63 -13.90
N TYR A 132 -1.55 26.69 -13.09
CA TYR A 132 -0.69 25.53 -12.79
C TYR A 132 -1.15 24.68 -11.60
N LEU A 133 -2.22 25.08 -10.90
CA LEU A 133 -2.71 24.35 -9.72
C LEU A 133 -3.06 22.92 -10.03
N THR A 134 -3.78 22.69 -11.12
CA THR A 134 -4.13 21.34 -11.60
C THR A 134 -2.91 20.45 -11.81
N ASN A 135 -1.87 21.00 -12.44
CA ASN A 135 -0.64 20.25 -12.70
C ASN A 135 0.06 19.86 -11.38
N ILE A 136 0.06 20.76 -10.39
CA ILE A 136 0.61 20.48 -9.06
C ILE A 136 -0.17 19.37 -8.37
N ILE A 137 -1.49 19.41 -8.43
CA ILE A 137 -2.36 18.37 -7.86
C ILE A 137 -2.04 17.00 -8.49
N VAL A 138 -2.01 16.92 -9.81
CA VAL A 138 -1.74 15.69 -10.57
C VAL A 138 -0.35 15.13 -10.26
N ILE A 139 0.67 15.99 -10.25
CA ILE A 139 2.05 15.61 -9.92
C ILE A 139 2.12 15.06 -8.48
N SER A 140 1.41 15.70 -7.55
CA SER A 140 1.38 15.30 -6.15
C SER A 140 0.68 13.96 -5.92
N MET A 141 -0.34 13.62 -6.71
CA MET A 141 -0.99 12.32 -6.66
C MET A 141 0.00 11.19 -6.99
N ALA A 142 0.77 11.34 -8.09
CA ALA A 142 1.78 10.37 -8.50
C ALA A 142 2.91 10.27 -7.46
N ALA A 143 3.39 11.40 -6.97
CA ALA A 143 4.45 11.47 -5.98
C ALA A 143 4.04 10.83 -4.63
N PHE A 144 2.80 11.06 -4.17
CA PHE A 144 2.28 10.48 -2.95
C PHE A 144 2.14 8.96 -3.06
N PHE A 145 1.62 8.48 -4.19
CA PHE A 145 1.56 7.06 -4.48
C PHE A 145 2.95 6.42 -4.45
N ALA A 146 3.91 7.03 -5.16
CA ALA A 146 5.28 6.53 -5.22
C ALA A 146 5.95 6.46 -3.83
N ALA A 147 5.74 7.47 -2.99
CA ALA A 147 6.26 7.50 -1.62
C ALA A 147 5.63 6.46 -0.70
N SER A 148 4.33 6.16 -0.88
CA SER A 148 3.59 5.23 -0.01
C SER A 148 3.80 3.78 -0.42
N VAL A 149 3.76 3.49 -1.73
CA VAL A 149 3.82 2.12 -2.28
C VAL A 149 5.25 1.70 -2.65
N HIS A 150 6.15 2.66 -2.81
CA HIS A 150 7.51 2.48 -3.33
C HIS A 150 7.55 2.00 -4.81
N SER A 151 6.57 2.42 -5.60
CA SER A 151 6.43 2.08 -7.01
C SER A 151 6.27 3.33 -7.89
N PRO A 152 7.34 4.07 -8.18
CA PRO A 152 7.27 5.35 -8.89
C PRO A 152 6.80 5.20 -10.33
N VAL A 153 7.21 4.15 -11.04
CA VAL A 153 6.79 3.88 -12.42
C VAL A 153 5.29 3.61 -12.49
N THR A 154 4.79 2.75 -11.59
CA THR A 154 3.36 2.43 -11.53
C THR A 154 2.53 3.67 -11.22
N GLY A 155 2.95 4.49 -10.25
CA GLY A 155 2.27 5.74 -9.92
C GLY A 155 2.22 6.71 -11.09
N THR A 156 3.32 6.86 -11.81
CA THR A 156 3.41 7.74 -12.97
C THR A 156 2.48 7.28 -14.11
N ILE A 157 2.53 6.00 -14.48
CA ILE A 157 1.69 5.46 -15.56
C ILE A 157 0.22 5.53 -15.19
N LEU A 158 -0.13 5.19 -13.97
CA LEU A 158 -1.51 5.21 -13.48
C LEU A 158 -2.12 6.62 -13.55
N ILE A 159 -1.41 7.63 -13.07
CA ILE A 159 -1.90 9.00 -13.10
C ILE A 159 -1.96 9.53 -14.54
N MET A 160 -1.01 9.15 -15.37
CA MET A 160 -1.01 9.47 -16.80
C MET A 160 -2.24 8.88 -17.52
N GLU A 161 -2.60 7.63 -17.21
CA GLU A 161 -3.82 7.01 -17.75
C GLU A 161 -5.10 7.68 -17.22
N MET A 162 -5.15 8.00 -15.93
CA MET A 162 -6.31 8.68 -15.31
C MET A 162 -6.55 10.08 -15.89
N THR A 163 -5.48 10.80 -16.23
CA THR A 163 -5.55 12.16 -16.79
C THR A 163 -5.61 12.19 -18.31
N ALA A 164 -5.43 11.05 -18.97
CA ALA A 164 -5.31 10.89 -20.42
C ALA A 164 -4.31 11.88 -21.07
N SER A 165 -3.28 12.29 -20.32
CA SER A 165 -2.27 13.28 -20.75
C SER A 165 -0.87 12.72 -20.62
N TYR A 166 -0.15 12.69 -21.74
CA TYR A 166 1.25 12.23 -21.82
C TYR A 166 2.27 13.37 -21.68
N GLU A 167 1.81 14.62 -21.74
CA GLU A 167 2.68 15.81 -21.78
C GLU A 167 3.52 15.97 -20.52
N HIS A 168 3.03 15.48 -19.39
CA HIS A 168 3.67 15.63 -18.08
C HIS A 168 4.48 14.42 -17.62
N LEU A 169 4.67 13.41 -18.48
CA LEU A 169 5.32 12.13 -18.11
C LEU A 169 6.66 12.35 -17.39
N LEU A 170 7.53 13.19 -17.95
CA LEU A 170 8.87 13.43 -17.38
C LEU A 170 8.80 14.09 -15.99
N VAL A 171 7.86 15.02 -15.82
CA VAL A 171 7.66 15.73 -14.54
C VAL A 171 7.07 14.81 -13.50
N LEU A 172 6.08 13.98 -13.86
CA LEU A 172 5.48 12.96 -13.02
C LEU A 172 6.53 11.94 -12.56
N CYS A 173 7.36 11.45 -13.49
CA CYS A 173 8.41 10.49 -13.19
C CYS A 173 9.46 11.07 -12.24
N THR A 174 9.92 12.30 -12.50
CA THR A 174 10.91 12.96 -11.64
C THR A 174 10.38 13.23 -10.24
N ALA A 175 9.15 13.76 -10.10
CA ALA A 175 8.51 13.99 -8.82
C ALA A 175 8.32 12.70 -8.02
N SER A 176 7.86 11.64 -8.69
CA SER A 176 7.66 10.31 -8.08
C SER A 176 8.97 9.70 -7.59
N MET A 177 10.05 9.82 -8.35
CA MET A 177 11.38 9.35 -7.94
C MET A 177 11.91 10.13 -6.74
N ILE A 178 11.78 11.46 -6.74
CA ILE A 178 12.22 12.29 -5.62
C ILE A 178 11.42 11.94 -4.35
N ALA A 179 10.10 11.77 -4.48
CA ALA A 179 9.24 11.39 -3.36
C ALA A 179 9.60 10.00 -2.80
N LEU A 180 9.89 9.03 -3.66
CA LEU A 180 10.37 7.72 -3.25
C LEU A 180 11.71 7.81 -2.48
N VAL A 181 12.70 8.51 -3.02
CA VAL A 181 14.01 8.69 -2.36
C VAL A 181 13.81 9.36 -1.01
N THR A 182 12.98 10.40 -0.94
CA THR A 182 12.65 11.08 0.33
C THR A 182 12.03 10.13 1.32
N ALA A 183 11.06 9.30 0.89
CA ALA A 183 10.42 8.32 1.75
C ALA A 183 11.41 7.28 2.28
N GLN A 184 12.32 6.78 1.44
CA GLN A 184 13.36 5.83 1.83
C GLN A 184 14.37 6.44 2.83
N LEU A 185 14.82 7.68 2.61
CA LEU A 185 15.71 8.39 3.53
C LEU A 185 15.09 8.62 4.91
N LEU A 186 13.76 8.78 4.98
CA LEU A 186 13.01 8.90 6.23
C LEU A 186 12.65 7.54 6.87
N GLY A 187 13.18 6.44 6.33
CA GLY A 187 12.90 5.09 6.81
C GLY A 187 11.45 4.63 6.56
N GLY A 188 10.79 5.19 5.54
CA GLY A 188 9.49 4.73 5.07
C GLY A 188 9.59 3.29 4.55
N GLN A 189 8.58 2.49 4.84
CA GLN A 189 8.47 1.13 4.30
C GLN A 189 7.31 1.05 3.32
N PRO A 190 7.43 0.22 2.26
CA PRO A 190 6.34 0.02 1.31
C PRO A 190 5.11 -0.54 2.04
N ILE A 191 3.98 0.13 1.86
CA ILE A 191 2.79 -0.14 2.69
C ILE A 191 2.24 -1.55 2.48
N TYR A 192 2.13 -2.01 1.22
CA TYR A 192 1.56 -3.33 0.89
C TYR A 192 2.41 -4.48 1.45
N ASP A 193 3.72 -4.43 1.27
CA ASP A 193 4.64 -5.47 1.79
C ASP A 193 4.60 -5.53 3.32
N THR A 194 4.52 -4.36 3.96
CA THR A 194 4.47 -4.27 5.43
C THR A 194 3.16 -4.82 5.98
N LEU A 195 2.04 -4.53 5.31
CA LEU A 195 0.73 -5.06 5.68
C LEU A 195 0.66 -6.57 5.46
N LEU A 196 1.19 -7.07 4.33
CA LEU A 196 1.27 -8.50 4.05
C LEU A 196 2.10 -9.23 5.11
N LYS A 197 3.30 -8.73 5.43
CA LYS A 197 4.14 -9.31 6.47
C LYS A 197 3.42 -9.38 7.83
N ARG A 198 2.68 -8.35 8.21
CA ARG A 198 1.89 -8.33 9.45
C ARG A 198 0.76 -9.35 9.43
N SER A 199 0.02 -9.44 8.33
CA SER A 199 -1.05 -10.43 8.18
C SER A 199 -0.53 -11.86 8.27
N LEU A 200 0.60 -12.14 7.62
CA LEU A 200 1.25 -13.45 7.70
C LEU A 200 1.73 -13.77 9.11
N GLN A 201 2.30 -12.78 9.84
CA GLN A 201 2.73 -12.97 11.22
C GLN A 201 1.56 -13.26 12.15
N GLN A 202 0.44 -12.52 12.03
CA GLN A 202 -0.77 -12.77 12.82
C GLN A 202 -1.31 -14.19 12.60
N ASN A 203 -1.42 -14.62 11.34
CA ASN A 203 -1.86 -15.97 11.02
C ASN A 203 -0.90 -17.04 11.55
N CYS A 204 0.42 -16.78 11.54
CA CYS A 204 1.40 -17.70 12.13
C CYS A 204 1.31 -17.76 13.64
N ASP A 205 0.96 -16.67 14.32
CA ASP A 205 0.84 -16.63 15.79
C ASP A 205 -0.43 -17.34 16.28
N GLU A 206 -1.48 -17.43 15.46
CA GLU A 206 -2.69 -18.19 15.76
C GLU A 206 -2.50 -19.72 15.63
N ILE A 207 -1.49 -20.18 14.88
CA ILE A 207 -1.17 -21.61 14.76
C ILE A 207 -0.18 -22.00 15.88
N PRO A 208 -0.50 -22.99 16.72
CA PRO A 208 0.43 -23.51 17.73
C PRO A 208 1.78 -23.87 17.10
N ALA A 209 2.87 -23.58 17.80
CA ALA A 209 4.23 -23.84 17.30
C ALA A 209 4.44 -25.32 16.88
N SER A 210 3.71 -26.23 17.52
CA SER A 210 3.69 -27.66 17.19
C SER A 210 3.00 -28.01 15.86
N GLU A 211 2.17 -27.10 15.31
CA GLU A 211 1.43 -27.30 14.08
C GLU A 211 1.97 -26.44 12.90
N ARG A 212 2.97 -25.61 13.15
CA ARG A 212 3.61 -24.81 12.11
C ARG A 212 4.41 -25.71 11.18
N ARG A 213 3.86 -26.00 10.01
CA ARG A 213 4.53 -26.74 8.95
C ARG A 213 4.88 -25.79 7.83
N ASN A 214 6.16 -25.70 7.50
CA ASN A 214 6.63 -24.98 6.32
C ASN A 214 6.72 -26.00 5.16
N VAL A 215 6.02 -25.74 4.07
CA VAL A 215 6.18 -26.52 2.84
C VAL A 215 7.29 -25.83 2.02
N LEU A 216 8.35 -26.59 1.75
CA LEU A 216 9.45 -26.17 0.89
C LEU A 216 9.39 -26.97 -0.39
N GLU A 217 9.35 -26.31 -1.52
CA GLU A 217 9.41 -26.95 -2.83
C GLU A 217 10.89 -26.99 -3.26
N LEU A 218 11.43 -28.20 -3.45
CA LEU A 218 12.82 -28.42 -3.77
C LEU A 218 12.93 -29.28 -5.02
N THR A 219 13.78 -28.88 -5.95
CA THR A 219 14.03 -29.64 -7.18
C THR A 219 15.12 -30.68 -6.97
N VAL A 220 14.90 -31.90 -7.41
CA VAL A 220 15.94 -32.93 -7.46
C VAL A 220 16.91 -32.63 -8.59
N ALA A 221 18.12 -32.18 -8.24
CA ALA A 221 19.16 -31.92 -9.23
C ALA A 221 19.72 -33.22 -9.80
N SER A 222 20.05 -33.24 -11.09
CA SER A 222 20.71 -34.37 -11.73
C SER A 222 22.05 -34.66 -11.07
N GLY A 223 22.29 -35.93 -10.73
CA GLY A 223 23.49 -36.36 -10.03
C GLY A 223 23.54 -36.03 -8.54
N SER A 224 22.44 -35.54 -7.97
CA SER A 224 22.34 -35.35 -6.51
C SER A 224 22.33 -36.65 -5.74
N VAL A 225 22.64 -36.61 -4.45
CA VAL A 225 22.68 -37.80 -3.59
C VAL A 225 21.36 -38.57 -3.53
N VAL A 226 20.25 -37.88 -3.82
CA VAL A 226 18.88 -38.45 -3.80
C VAL A 226 18.38 -38.89 -5.18
N ASP A 227 19.05 -38.51 -6.26
CA ASP A 227 18.69 -38.88 -7.61
C ASP A 227 18.77 -40.41 -7.81
N GLY A 228 17.67 -40.99 -8.27
CA GLY A 228 17.54 -42.40 -8.50
C GLY A 228 17.33 -43.27 -7.25
N LYS A 229 17.26 -42.71 -6.05
CA LYS A 229 17.01 -43.46 -4.81
C LYS A 229 15.53 -43.59 -4.48
N TYR A 230 15.20 -44.65 -3.79
CA TYR A 230 13.87 -44.86 -3.18
C TYR A 230 13.74 -43.96 -1.94
N ILE A 231 12.56 -43.36 -1.74
CA ILE A 231 12.28 -42.46 -0.61
C ILE A 231 12.62 -43.10 0.73
N GLY A 232 12.29 -44.39 0.89
CA GLY A 232 12.57 -45.14 2.12
C GLY A 232 14.04 -45.43 2.40
N ARG A 233 14.95 -45.19 1.43
CA ARG A 233 16.40 -45.36 1.60
C ARG A 233 17.13 -44.03 1.84
N ILE A 234 16.40 -42.92 1.87
CA ILE A 234 16.96 -41.59 2.11
C ILE A 234 16.84 -41.31 3.61
N ALA A 235 17.95 -40.94 4.24
CA ALA A 235 17.95 -40.49 5.62
C ALA A 235 17.39 -39.05 5.65
N TRP A 236 16.10 -38.91 5.91
CA TRP A 236 15.47 -37.63 6.09
C TRP A 236 15.83 -37.03 7.43
N PRO A 237 16.04 -35.69 7.52
CA PRO A 237 16.21 -35.01 8.79
C PRO A 237 14.99 -35.19 9.70
N ASP A 238 15.19 -35.17 11.02
CA ASP A 238 14.09 -35.21 11.97
C ASP A 238 13.11 -34.07 11.70
N HIS A 239 11.82 -34.36 11.79
CA HIS A 239 10.70 -33.43 11.55
C HIS A 239 10.48 -32.99 10.10
N VAL A 240 11.13 -33.63 9.11
CA VAL A 240 10.87 -33.43 7.69
C VAL A 240 10.02 -34.58 7.16
N ALA A 241 8.92 -34.25 6.47
CA ALA A 241 8.08 -35.21 5.79
C ALA A 241 7.90 -34.79 4.32
N LEU A 242 8.06 -35.72 3.42
CA LEU A 242 7.76 -35.50 2.00
C LEU A 242 6.24 -35.55 1.81
N VAL A 243 5.66 -34.46 1.31
CA VAL A 243 4.19 -34.32 1.19
C VAL A 243 3.72 -34.71 -0.21
N ASP A 244 4.49 -34.36 -1.24
CA ASP A 244 4.09 -34.51 -2.64
C ASP A 244 5.31 -34.52 -3.55
N ILE A 245 5.18 -35.10 -4.73
CA ILE A 245 6.21 -35.10 -5.80
C ILE A 245 5.53 -34.74 -7.11
N LYS A 246 6.02 -33.66 -7.73
CA LYS A 246 5.63 -33.28 -9.09
C LYS A 246 6.67 -33.76 -10.09
N ARG A 247 6.24 -34.61 -11.01
CA ARG A 247 7.07 -35.08 -12.12
C ARG A 247 6.47 -34.65 -13.45
N GLY A 248 6.98 -33.59 -14.04
CA GLY A 248 6.36 -32.98 -15.21
C GLY A 248 4.97 -32.44 -14.89
N THR A 249 3.94 -33.03 -15.49
CA THR A 249 2.51 -32.70 -15.24
C THR A 249 1.87 -33.57 -14.17
N ASP A 250 2.53 -34.68 -13.78
CA ASP A 250 1.95 -35.65 -12.88
C ASP A 250 2.28 -35.38 -11.43
N GLN A 251 1.27 -35.49 -10.56
CA GLN A 251 1.39 -35.40 -9.13
C GLN A 251 1.42 -36.81 -8.53
N ILE A 252 2.49 -37.11 -7.83
CA ILE A 252 2.76 -38.46 -7.29
C ILE A 252 2.70 -38.38 -5.77
N ILE A 253 1.81 -39.15 -5.17
CA ILE A 253 1.79 -39.28 -3.70
C ILE A 253 3.03 -40.07 -3.28
N PRO A 254 3.89 -39.50 -2.41
CA PRO A 254 5.12 -40.19 -2.02
C PRO A 254 4.84 -41.44 -1.20
N ASP A 255 5.41 -42.57 -1.63
CA ASP A 255 5.41 -43.83 -0.90
C ASP A 255 6.84 -44.30 -0.68
N TYR A 256 7.03 -45.22 0.25
CA TYR A 256 8.32 -45.79 0.63
C TYR A 256 9.10 -46.36 -0.57
N HIS A 257 8.35 -46.91 -1.55
CA HIS A 257 8.86 -47.49 -2.79
C HIS A 257 8.90 -46.49 -3.97
N THR A 258 8.53 -45.25 -3.78
CA THR A 258 8.63 -44.25 -4.84
C THR A 258 10.10 -43.86 -5.04
N ARG A 259 10.54 -43.84 -6.30
CA ARG A 259 11.91 -43.46 -6.68
C ARG A 259 11.93 -41.97 -7.07
N LEU A 260 12.83 -41.22 -6.48
CA LEU A 260 13.08 -39.83 -6.88
C LEU A 260 13.92 -39.82 -8.16
N CYS A 261 13.58 -38.93 -9.09
CA CYS A 261 14.30 -38.76 -10.34
C CYS A 261 14.73 -37.29 -10.49
N ALA A 262 15.83 -37.04 -11.20
CA ALA A 262 16.23 -35.72 -11.58
C ALA A 262 15.08 -34.96 -12.28
N GLY A 263 14.80 -33.73 -11.86
CA GLY A 263 13.69 -32.92 -12.35
C GLY A 263 12.36 -33.08 -11.58
N ASP A 264 12.30 -33.94 -10.57
CA ASP A 264 11.17 -33.97 -9.63
C ASP A 264 11.20 -32.74 -8.72
N TYR A 265 10.01 -32.22 -8.41
CA TYR A 265 9.81 -31.11 -7.49
C TYR A 265 9.12 -31.57 -6.23
#